data_700d7095f67646a718963eec1c2d45ca
#
_entry.id   700d7095f67646a718963eec1c2d45ca
#
_cell.length_a   1.000
_cell.length_b   1.000
_cell.length_c   1.000
_cell.angle_alpha   90.00
_cell.angle_beta   90.00
_cell.angle_gamma   90.00
#
_symmetry.space_group_name_H-M   'P 1'
#
loop_
_entity.id
_entity.type
_entity.pdbx_description
1 polymer ?
#
loop_
_entity_poly.entity_id
_entity_poly.type
_entity_poly.pdbx_seq_one_letter_code
_entity_poly.pdbx_strand_id
1 'polypeptide(L)'
;AGIQIAITRPARIGDTVIIGDDWGYVEDIRFTYMVVRTWDLRRLVVPLKTIISNTFENWSMTSAHQVRPIILYADYKIDVDLVRNKFVELLEAEEDWDEENPPTVQVVDVTEKALELRALCSSKDASTTWDLHCRLREKLITYICSLEDGKHLSKSRVQFENTLMTQTSETAPTKEEGNKEE
;
A
#
# COMPACT_ATOMS: atom_id res chain seq x y z
N ALA A 1 37.12 -9.34 -7.26
CA ALA A 1 35.89 -8.60 -6.88
C ALA A 1 36.09 -7.08 -6.97
N GLY A 2 37.07 -6.49 -6.28
CA GLY A 2 37.28 -5.02 -6.27
C GLY A 2 37.54 -4.41 -7.64
N ILE A 3 38.38 -5.04 -8.46
CA ILE A 3 38.69 -4.59 -9.84
C ILE A 3 37.42 -4.66 -10.72
N GLN A 4 36.62 -5.70 -10.57
CA GLN A 4 35.41 -5.91 -11.35
C GLN A 4 34.38 -4.80 -11.09
N ILE A 5 34.17 -4.39 -9.84
CA ILE A 5 33.28 -3.27 -9.49
C ILE A 5 33.81 -1.94 -10.01
N ALA A 6 35.11 -1.71 -9.95
CA ALA A 6 35.74 -0.50 -10.50
C ALA A 6 35.53 -0.34 -12.01
N ILE A 7 35.44 -1.47 -12.74
CA ILE A 7 35.23 -1.48 -14.20
C ILE A 7 33.74 -1.39 -14.55
N THR A 8 32.88 -2.19 -13.88
CA THR A 8 31.45 -2.30 -14.23
C THR A 8 30.58 -1.23 -13.58
N ARG A 9 31.06 -0.60 -12.49
CA ARG A 9 30.40 0.47 -11.72
C ARG A 9 28.91 0.20 -11.46
N PRO A 10 28.52 -0.95 -10.89
CA PRO A 10 27.13 -1.25 -10.60
C PRO A 10 26.53 -0.37 -9.50
N ALA A 11 27.37 0.30 -8.70
CA ALA A 11 27.01 1.31 -7.71
C ALA A 11 28.11 2.37 -7.59
N ARG A 12 27.72 3.59 -7.27
CA ARG A 12 28.59 4.76 -7.08
C ARG A 12 28.35 5.36 -5.71
N ILE A 13 29.31 6.11 -5.18
CA ILE A 13 29.10 6.91 -3.97
C ILE A 13 27.98 7.91 -4.23
N GLY A 14 27.01 7.97 -3.32
CA GLY A 14 25.79 8.77 -3.43
C GLY A 14 24.59 8.03 -4.02
N ASP A 15 24.78 6.86 -4.64
CA ASP A 15 23.65 6.07 -5.15
C ASP A 15 22.76 5.59 -4.03
N THR A 16 21.44 5.54 -4.31
CA THR A 16 20.46 4.90 -3.44
C THR A 16 20.37 3.42 -3.81
N VAL A 17 20.61 2.54 -2.85
CA VAL A 17 20.62 1.09 -3.04
C VAL A 17 19.74 0.38 -2.03
N ILE A 18 19.18 -0.77 -2.45
CA ILE A 18 18.51 -1.72 -1.54
C ILE A 18 19.37 -2.97 -1.45
N ILE A 19 19.66 -3.39 -0.23
CA ILE A 19 20.42 -4.59 0.06
C ILE A 19 19.65 -5.40 1.12
N GLY A 20 19.04 -6.48 0.68
CA GLY A 20 18.05 -7.20 1.51
C GLY A 20 16.81 -6.33 1.74
N ASP A 21 16.45 -6.11 2.99
CA ASP A 21 15.30 -5.28 3.37
C ASP A 21 15.66 -3.83 3.71
N ASP A 22 16.96 -3.51 3.70
CA ASP A 22 17.44 -2.18 4.05
C ASP A 22 17.74 -1.34 2.80
N TRP A 23 17.23 -0.11 2.78
CA TRP A 23 17.62 0.88 1.78
C TRP A 23 18.50 1.98 2.39
N GLY A 24 19.39 2.53 1.59
CA GLY A 24 20.28 3.59 2.04
C GLY A 24 21.13 4.15 0.90
N TYR A 25 22.01 5.06 1.27
CA TYR A 25 22.93 5.71 0.36
C TYR A 25 24.32 5.09 0.45
N VAL A 26 24.96 4.86 -0.69
CA VAL A 26 26.36 4.44 -0.74
C VAL A 26 27.23 5.58 -0.21
N GLU A 27 27.81 5.40 0.98
CA GLU A 27 28.65 6.40 1.65
C GLU A 27 30.10 6.26 1.24
N ASP A 28 30.60 5.04 1.08
CA ASP A 28 31.99 4.75 0.71
C ASP A 28 32.11 3.39 -0.02
N ILE A 29 33.09 3.29 -0.93
CA ILE A 29 33.42 2.03 -1.62
C ILE A 29 34.89 1.77 -1.47
N ARG A 30 35.25 0.67 -0.78
CA ARG A 30 36.60 0.20 -0.57
C ARG A 30 36.91 -0.99 -1.46
N PHE A 31 38.15 -1.45 -1.43
CA PHE A 31 38.58 -2.55 -2.27
C PHE A 31 37.85 -3.89 -2.01
N THR A 32 37.43 -4.15 -0.79
CA THR A 32 36.79 -5.40 -0.36
C THR A 32 35.36 -5.27 0.11
N TYR A 33 34.90 -4.07 0.45
CA TYR A 33 33.57 -3.79 0.97
C TYR A 33 33.04 -2.43 0.52
N MET A 34 31.73 -2.26 0.62
CA MET A 34 31.01 -1.01 0.44
C MET A 34 30.31 -0.65 1.76
N VAL A 35 30.24 0.65 2.08
CA VAL A 35 29.52 1.17 3.22
C VAL A 35 28.24 1.84 2.73
N VAL A 36 27.10 1.38 3.21
CA VAL A 36 25.78 1.96 2.92
C VAL A 36 25.22 2.55 4.19
N ARG A 37 24.91 3.85 4.17
CA ARG A 37 24.24 4.54 5.25
C ARG A 37 22.74 4.43 5.06
N THR A 38 22.08 3.71 5.97
CA THR A 38 20.63 3.54 5.96
C THR A 38 19.89 4.81 6.41
N TRP A 39 18.59 4.87 6.17
CA TRP A 39 17.73 6.00 6.54
C TRP A 39 17.72 6.27 8.05
N ASP A 40 17.91 5.24 8.88
CA ASP A 40 18.01 5.31 10.34
C ASP A 40 19.46 5.55 10.86
N LEU A 41 20.34 6.00 9.96
CA LEU A 41 21.74 6.37 10.22
C LEU A 41 22.68 5.20 10.59
N ARG A 42 22.24 3.95 10.50
CA ARG A 42 23.14 2.79 10.59
C ARG A 42 24.05 2.74 9.36
N ARG A 43 25.18 2.07 9.53
CA ARG A 43 26.10 1.78 8.43
C ARG A 43 26.18 0.27 8.20
N LEU A 44 25.72 -0.14 7.04
CA LEU A 44 25.87 -1.51 6.57
C LEU A 44 27.22 -1.63 5.88
N VAL A 45 28.06 -2.53 6.37
CA VAL A 45 29.33 -2.89 5.73
C VAL A 45 29.09 -4.14 4.90
N VAL A 46 29.00 -3.95 3.58
CA VAL A 46 28.63 -5.03 2.64
C VAL A 46 29.84 -5.48 1.87
N PRO A 47 30.25 -6.77 1.98
CA PRO A 47 31.36 -7.29 1.19
C PRO A 47 31.06 -7.17 -0.33
N LEU A 48 32.02 -6.71 -1.11
CA LEU A 48 31.84 -6.57 -2.59
C LEU A 48 31.56 -7.91 -3.26
N LYS A 49 32.01 -9.02 -2.68
CA LYS A 49 31.65 -10.36 -3.16
C LYS A 49 30.14 -10.59 -3.13
N THR A 50 29.46 -10.14 -2.08
CA THR A 50 27.98 -10.23 -1.95
C THR A 50 27.27 -9.41 -3.03
N ILE A 51 27.74 -8.20 -3.30
CA ILE A 51 27.20 -7.31 -4.34
C ILE A 51 27.32 -7.93 -5.74
N ILE A 52 28.41 -8.63 -6.01
CA ILE A 52 28.65 -9.25 -7.33
C ILE A 52 27.86 -10.57 -7.47
N SER A 53 27.67 -11.30 -6.37
CA SER A 53 27.09 -12.64 -6.40
C SER A 53 25.58 -12.64 -6.24
N ASN A 54 24.99 -11.59 -5.69
CA ASN A 54 23.57 -11.50 -5.41
C ASN A 54 22.92 -10.33 -6.17
N THR A 55 21.63 -10.43 -6.42
CA THR A 55 20.85 -9.30 -6.93
C THR A 55 20.73 -8.25 -5.83
N PHE A 56 20.95 -7.00 -6.18
CA PHE A 56 20.62 -5.82 -5.37
C PHE A 56 19.96 -4.79 -6.28
N GLU A 57 19.20 -3.87 -5.69
CA GLU A 57 18.58 -2.79 -6.46
C GLU A 57 19.41 -1.51 -6.33
N ASN A 58 19.67 -0.86 -7.46
CA ASN A 58 20.21 0.49 -7.50
C ASN A 58 19.15 1.42 -8.09
N TRP A 59 18.58 2.24 -7.22
CA TRP A 59 17.45 3.10 -7.58
C TRP A 59 17.86 4.39 -8.27
N SER A 60 19.11 4.75 -8.25
CA SER A 60 19.64 6.01 -8.83
C SER A 60 20.69 5.79 -9.91
N MET A 61 20.89 4.56 -10.38
CA MET A 61 21.94 4.21 -11.34
C MET A 61 21.87 5.05 -12.63
N THR A 62 20.69 5.32 -13.14
CA THR A 62 20.45 6.10 -14.36
C THR A 62 19.78 7.44 -14.06
N SER A 63 18.78 7.45 -13.19
CA SER A 63 18.02 8.61 -12.74
C SER A 63 17.67 8.45 -11.27
N ALA A 64 17.69 9.53 -10.52
CA ALA A 64 17.28 9.53 -9.13
C ALA A 64 15.74 9.60 -8.96
N HIS A 65 15.01 9.97 -10.03
CA HIS A 65 13.55 10.04 -10.04
C HIS A 65 12.92 8.69 -9.75
N GLN A 66 11.94 8.67 -8.86
CA GLN A 66 11.27 7.45 -8.46
C GLN A 66 9.76 7.58 -8.49
N VAL A 67 9.10 6.49 -8.85
CA VAL A 67 7.66 6.35 -8.77
C VAL A 67 7.33 5.40 -7.63
N ARG A 68 6.42 5.81 -6.73
CA ARG A 68 5.93 4.96 -5.65
C ARG A 68 4.42 4.79 -5.70
N PRO A 69 3.93 3.56 -5.49
CA PRO A 69 2.50 3.29 -5.36
C PRO A 69 2.02 3.60 -3.94
N ILE A 70 0.94 4.34 -3.84
CA ILE A 70 0.12 4.47 -2.62
C ILE A 70 -1.01 3.47 -2.75
N ILE A 71 -1.06 2.48 -1.88
CA ILE A 71 -2.12 1.48 -1.86
C ILE A 71 -3.15 1.88 -0.80
N LEU A 72 -4.42 1.88 -1.20
CA LEU A 72 -5.57 2.19 -0.35
C LEU A 72 -6.65 1.13 -0.56
N TYR A 73 -7.38 0.81 0.51
CA TYR A 73 -8.51 -0.11 0.46
C TYR A 73 -9.80 0.65 0.72
N ALA A 74 -10.76 0.51 -0.18
CA ALA A 74 -12.03 1.21 -0.10
C ALA A 74 -13.22 0.27 -0.34
N ASP A 75 -14.40 0.66 0.13
CA ASP A 75 -15.64 -0.08 -0.13
C ASP A 75 -15.97 -0.07 -1.64
N TYR A 76 -16.65 -1.11 -2.14
CA TYR A 76 -17.07 -1.22 -3.54
C TYR A 76 -17.96 -0.09 -4.04
N LYS A 77 -18.61 0.64 -3.13
CA LYS A 77 -19.50 1.75 -3.46
C LYS A 77 -18.78 3.08 -3.62
N ILE A 78 -17.44 3.08 -3.45
CA ILE A 78 -16.67 4.31 -3.62
C ILE A 78 -16.74 4.77 -5.08
N ASP A 79 -16.93 6.06 -5.28
CA ASP A 79 -16.75 6.67 -6.58
C ASP A 79 -15.25 6.90 -6.82
N VAL A 80 -14.66 6.07 -7.68
CA VAL A 80 -13.23 6.11 -7.98
C VAL A 80 -12.84 7.41 -8.69
N ASP A 81 -13.73 8.02 -9.45
CA ASP A 81 -13.46 9.28 -10.15
C ASP A 81 -13.33 10.46 -9.16
N LEU A 82 -14.10 10.46 -8.07
CA LEU A 82 -13.91 11.43 -7.00
C LEU A 82 -12.52 11.30 -6.36
N VAL A 83 -12.06 10.08 -6.14
CA VAL A 83 -10.71 9.83 -5.59
C VAL A 83 -9.63 10.27 -6.58
N ARG A 84 -9.81 10.01 -7.89
CA ARG A 84 -8.88 10.48 -8.94
C ARG A 84 -8.76 12.00 -8.95
N ASN A 85 -9.89 12.70 -9.01
CA ASN A 85 -9.91 14.16 -9.05
C ASN A 85 -9.25 14.75 -7.79
N LYS A 86 -9.54 14.16 -6.63
CA LYS A 86 -8.91 14.61 -5.38
C LYS A 86 -7.42 14.33 -5.35
N PHE A 87 -6.97 13.20 -5.88
CA PHE A 87 -5.55 12.87 -5.96
C PHE A 87 -4.79 13.86 -6.86
N VAL A 88 -5.35 14.21 -8.02
CA VAL A 88 -4.79 15.23 -8.91
C VAL A 88 -4.63 16.56 -8.17
N GLU A 89 -5.69 17.05 -7.54
CA GLU A 89 -5.66 18.29 -6.74
C GLU A 89 -4.58 18.26 -5.64
N LEU A 90 -4.48 17.14 -4.93
CA LEU A 90 -3.51 16.99 -3.85
C LEU A 90 -2.08 16.94 -4.36
N LEU A 91 -1.85 16.27 -5.49
CA LEU A 91 -0.51 16.11 -6.06
C LEU A 91 -0.02 17.42 -6.69
N GLU A 92 -0.89 18.14 -7.42
CA GLU A 92 -0.58 19.45 -8.00
C GLU A 92 -0.28 20.54 -6.95
N ALA A 93 -0.75 20.34 -5.71
CA ALA A 93 -0.46 21.24 -4.59
C ALA A 93 0.88 20.94 -3.88
N GLU A 94 1.58 19.86 -4.26
CA GLU A 94 2.84 19.44 -3.65
C GLU A 94 4.04 19.98 -4.43
N GLU A 95 4.91 20.72 -3.75
CA GLU A 95 6.15 21.26 -4.34
C GLU A 95 7.19 20.17 -4.66
N ASP A 96 7.05 19.00 -4.03
CA ASP A 96 7.95 17.88 -4.18
C ASP A 96 7.63 17.00 -5.40
N TRP A 97 6.49 17.22 -6.07
CA TRP A 97 6.13 16.48 -7.28
C TRP A 97 7.02 16.93 -8.46
N ASP A 98 7.54 15.98 -9.21
CA ASP A 98 8.46 16.22 -10.32
C ASP A 98 7.78 16.47 -11.68
N GLU A 99 6.43 16.37 -11.73
CA GLU A 99 5.61 16.53 -12.94
C GLU A 99 5.98 15.60 -14.11
N GLU A 100 6.92 14.66 -13.92
CA GLU A 100 7.36 13.75 -15.00
C GLU A 100 6.33 12.66 -15.29
N ASN A 101 5.60 12.24 -14.25
CA ASN A 101 4.59 11.19 -14.38
C ASN A 101 3.19 11.76 -14.11
N PRO A 102 2.22 11.52 -15.03
CA PRO A 102 0.87 12.01 -14.83
C PRO A 102 0.21 11.39 -13.60
N PRO A 103 -0.59 12.16 -12.87
CA PRO A 103 -1.36 11.65 -11.74
C PRO A 103 -2.21 10.45 -12.16
N THR A 104 -2.03 9.32 -11.50
CA THR A 104 -2.71 8.08 -11.88
C THR A 104 -3.33 7.41 -10.66
N VAL A 105 -4.63 7.11 -10.72
CA VAL A 105 -5.33 6.28 -9.74
C VAL A 105 -6.07 5.17 -10.46
N GLN A 106 -5.82 3.94 -10.07
CA GLN A 106 -6.39 2.73 -10.69
C GLN A 106 -6.91 1.78 -9.62
N VAL A 107 -7.98 1.06 -9.93
CA VAL A 107 -8.35 -0.16 -9.21
C VAL A 107 -7.43 -1.27 -9.72
N VAL A 108 -6.61 -1.82 -8.86
CA VAL A 108 -5.61 -2.84 -9.25
C VAL A 108 -5.98 -4.24 -8.79
N ASP A 109 -6.83 -4.33 -7.77
CA ASP A 109 -7.35 -5.61 -7.30
C ASP A 109 -8.71 -5.44 -6.63
N VAL A 110 -9.42 -6.56 -6.48
CA VAL A 110 -10.74 -6.65 -5.85
C VAL A 110 -10.72 -7.83 -4.90
N THR A 111 -10.70 -7.54 -3.61
CA THR A 111 -10.75 -8.58 -2.57
C THR A 111 -12.20 -8.83 -2.14
N GLU A 112 -12.46 -9.84 -1.32
CA GLU A 112 -13.81 -10.12 -0.79
C GLU A 112 -14.43 -8.95 0.03
N LYS A 113 -13.61 -8.03 0.52
CA LYS A 113 -14.01 -6.95 1.45
C LYS A 113 -13.82 -5.54 0.91
N ALA A 114 -12.97 -5.36 -0.09
CA ALA A 114 -12.57 -4.04 -0.55
C ALA A 114 -12.05 -4.03 -1.99
N LEU A 115 -12.14 -2.86 -2.63
CA LEU A 115 -11.35 -2.52 -3.79
C LEU A 115 -9.95 -2.11 -3.34
N GLU A 116 -8.93 -2.56 -4.05
CA GLU A 116 -7.56 -2.07 -3.90
C GLU A 116 -7.32 -0.96 -4.93
N LEU A 117 -7.10 0.25 -4.43
CA LEU A 117 -6.77 1.43 -5.23
C LEU A 117 -5.27 1.69 -5.17
N ARG A 118 -4.67 1.89 -6.33
CA ARG A 118 -3.27 2.29 -6.46
C ARG A 118 -3.18 3.68 -7.04
N ALA A 119 -2.66 4.64 -6.27
CA ALA A 119 -2.26 5.95 -6.73
C ALA A 119 -0.73 5.98 -6.90
N LEU A 120 -0.24 6.62 -7.97
CA LEU A 120 1.19 6.73 -8.25
C LEU A 120 1.64 8.16 -8.01
N CYS A 121 2.70 8.32 -7.20
CA CYS A 121 3.40 9.58 -7.03
C CYS A 121 4.87 9.43 -7.39
N SER A 122 5.48 10.50 -7.87
CA SER A 122 6.88 10.54 -8.25
C SER A 122 7.55 11.82 -7.75
N SER A 123 8.85 11.76 -7.53
CA SER A 123 9.66 12.89 -7.13
C SER A 123 11.13 12.70 -7.57
N LYS A 124 11.92 13.73 -7.41
CA LYS A 124 13.32 13.83 -7.86
C LYS A 124 14.29 12.83 -7.25
N ASP A 125 13.98 12.28 -6.06
CA ASP A 125 14.85 11.33 -5.34
C ASP A 125 14.06 10.45 -4.38
N ALA A 126 14.69 9.37 -3.88
CA ALA A 126 14.05 8.35 -3.05
C ALA A 126 13.50 8.88 -1.73
N SER A 127 14.23 9.79 -1.05
CA SER A 127 13.81 10.34 0.25
C SER A 127 12.61 11.26 0.08
N THR A 128 12.68 12.18 -0.87
CA THR A 128 11.60 13.11 -1.19
C THR A 128 10.35 12.35 -1.66
N THR A 129 10.53 11.31 -2.49
CA THR A 129 9.42 10.45 -2.94
C THR A 129 8.76 9.72 -1.76
N TRP A 130 9.54 9.27 -0.77
CA TRP A 130 9.00 8.63 0.42
C TRP A 130 8.15 9.59 1.25
N ASP A 131 8.65 10.81 1.49
CA ASP A 131 7.94 11.82 2.27
C ASP A 131 6.66 12.27 1.56
N LEU A 132 6.74 12.52 0.25
CA LEU A 132 5.59 12.83 -0.60
C LEU A 132 4.53 11.71 -0.54
N HIS A 133 4.96 10.46 -0.69
CA HIS A 133 4.11 9.28 -0.62
C HIS A 133 3.37 9.18 0.74
N CYS A 134 4.05 9.45 1.86
CA CYS A 134 3.42 9.44 3.18
C CYS A 134 2.38 10.55 3.32
N ARG A 135 2.72 11.80 2.95
CA ARG A 135 1.79 12.95 3.01
C ARG A 135 0.55 12.73 2.15
N LEU A 136 0.72 12.26 0.92
CA LEU A 136 -0.40 12.00 0.02
C LEU A 136 -1.28 10.85 0.53
N ARG A 137 -0.69 9.79 1.11
CA ARG A 137 -1.45 8.70 1.72
C ARG A 137 -2.32 9.20 2.87
N GLU A 138 -1.78 10.02 3.76
CA GLU A 138 -2.53 10.61 4.88
C GLU A 138 -3.65 11.51 4.41
N LYS A 139 -3.40 12.37 3.42
CA LYS A 139 -4.42 13.24 2.84
C LYS A 139 -5.53 12.45 2.13
N LEU A 140 -5.17 11.41 1.37
CA LEU A 140 -6.14 10.55 0.68
C LEU A 140 -7.01 9.76 1.65
N ILE A 141 -6.42 9.13 2.69
CA ILE A 141 -7.22 8.39 3.66
C ILE A 141 -8.15 9.33 4.44
N THR A 142 -7.68 10.51 4.81
CA THR A 142 -8.52 11.54 5.45
C THR A 142 -9.68 11.95 4.56
N TYR A 143 -9.43 12.14 3.26
CA TYR A 143 -10.48 12.44 2.30
C TYR A 143 -11.50 11.30 2.19
N ILE A 144 -11.06 10.06 2.02
CA ILE A 144 -11.96 8.89 1.95
C ILE A 144 -12.79 8.76 3.24
N CYS A 145 -12.19 9.00 4.41
CA CYS A 145 -12.90 9.00 5.69
C CYS A 145 -13.97 10.10 5.78
N SER A 146 -13.75 11.26 5.12
CA SER A 146 -14.71 12.35 5.11
C SER A 146 -15.89 12.13 4.15
N LEU A 147 -15.75 11.22 3.18
CA LEU A 147 -16.83 10.90 2.25
C LEU A 147 -17.96 10.14 2.98
N GLU A 148 -19.15 10.74 3.00
CA GLU A 148 -20.36 10.16 3.60
C GLU A 148 -20.12 9.55 5.00
N ASP A 149 -19.41 10.25 5.89
CA ASP A 149 -19.08 9.83 7.25
C ASP A 149 -18.37 8.45 7.32
N GLY A 150 -17.45 8.21 6.40
CA GLY A 150 -16.63 6.99 6.36
C GLY A 150 -17.33 5.77 5.81
N LYS A 151 -18.45 5.92 5.13
CA LYS A 151 -19.17 4.79 4.50
C LYS A 151 -18.37 4.07 3.41
N HIS A 152 -17.33 4.72 2.89
CA HIS A 152 -16.48 4.18 1.82
C HIS A 152 -15.23 3.47 2.31
N LEU A 153 -15.04 3.35 3.62
CA LEU A 153 -14.00 2.50 4.20
C LEU A 153 -14.35 1.02 3.99
N SER A 154 -13.34 0.16 3.92
CA SER A 154 -13.53 -1.28 3.78
C SER A 154 -14.41 -1.84 4.91
N LYS A 155 -15.38 -2.71 4.59
CA LYS A 155 -16.39 -3.23 5.51
C LYS A 155 -16.48 -4.74 5.44
N SER A 156 -16.68 -5.37 6.61
CA SER A 156 -17.19 -6.74 6.68
C SER A 156 -18.72 -6.72 6.60
N ARG A 157 -19.29 -7.40 5.59
CA ARG A 157 -20.73 -7.53 5.43
C ARG A 157 -21.17 -8.85 6.08
N VAL A 158 -21.98 -8.77 7.13
CA VAL A 158 -22.58 -9.94 7.80
C VAL A 158 -24.08 -9.91 7.52
N GLN A 159 -24.59 -10.95 6.86
CA GLN A 159 -26.03 -11.16 6.72
C GLN A 159 -26.51 -12.07 7.86
N PHE A 160 -27.45 -11.59 8.64
CA PHE A 160 -28.17 -12.42 9.61
C PHE A 160 -29.43 -12.95 8.93
N GLU A 161 -29.50 -14.25 8.65
CA GLU A 161 -30.78 -14.90 8.31
C GLU A 161 -31.60 -15.04 9.60
N ASN A 162 -32.64 -14.22 9.72
CA ASN A 162 -33.67 -14.43 10.72
C ASN A 162 -34.51 -15.67 10.35
N THR A 163 -34.07 -16.84 10.77
CA THR A 163 -34.93 -18.02 10.76
C THR A 163 -36.00 -17.79 11.83
N LEU A 164 -37.15 -17.23 11.44
CA LEU A 164 -38.35 -17.23 12.24
C LEU A 164 -38.74 -18.70 12.44
N MET A 165 -38.45 -19.27 13.59
CA MET A 165 -39.07 -20.52 14.02
C MET A 165 -40.57 -20.26 14.14
N THR A 166 -41.31 -20.69 13.14
CA THR A 166 -42.76 -20.83 13.22
C THR A 166 -43.03 -21.91 14.24
N GLN A 167 -43.29 -21.52 15.47
CA GLN A 167 -43.88 -22.44 16.46
C GLN A 167 -45.28 -22.75 15.96
N THR A 168 -45.44 -23.90 15.37
CA THR A 168 -46.75 -24.52 15.15
C THR A 168 -47.29 -24.86 16.53
N SER A 169 -48.26 -24.08 16.97
CA SER A 169 -49.10 -24.45 18.13
C SER A 169 -49.93 -25.65 17.73
N GLU A 170 -49.50 -26.84 18.16
CA GLU A 170 -50.37 -28.02 18.17
C GLU A 170 -51.51 -27.76 19.16
N THR A 171 -52.67 -27.52 18.60
CA THR A 171 -53.96 -27.56 19.32
C THR A 171 -54.18 -28.98 19.83
N ALA A 172 -54.17 -29.14 21.13
CA ALA A 172 -54.57 -30.37 21.81
C ALA A 172 -56.05 -30.71 21.50
N PRO A 173 -56.40 -31.98 21.28
CA PRO A 173 -57.81 -32.38 21.06
C PRO A 173 -58.60 -32.32 22.36
N THR A 174 -59.70 -31.59 22.30
CA THR A 174 -60.71 -31.51 23.33
C THR A 174 -61.37 -32.91 23.56
N LYS A 175 -61.27 -33.47 24.75
CA LYS A 175 -62.01 -34.63 25.13
C LYS A 175 -63.48 -34.23 25.37
N GLU A 176 -64.38 -34.76 24.55
CA GLU A 176 -65.79 -34.77 24.82
C GLU A 176 -66.09 -35.77 25.97
N GLU A 177 -66.50 -35.22 27.09
CA GLU A 177 -67.16 -36.02 28.13
C GLU A 177 -68.62 -36.35 27.70
N GLY A 178 -68.86 -37.62 27.36
CA GLY A 178 -70.17 -38.12 27.12
C GLY A 178 -70.89 -38.36 28.45
N ASN A 179 -71.91 -37.55 28.64
CA ASN A 179 -72.93 -37.77 29.70
C ASN A 179 -73.79 -38.99 29.36
N LYS A 180 -73.89 -39.95 30.24
CA LYS A 180 -74.92 -40.98 30.24
C LYS A 180 -75.69 -40.87 31.49
N GLU A 181 -76.92 -40.42 31.32
CA GLU A 181 -77.99 -40.69 32.26
C GLU A 181 -78.56 -42.10 32.07
N GLU A 182 -78.95 -42.67 33.17
CA GLU A 182 -79.68 -43.88 33.54
C GLU A 182 -78.85 -45.13 33.79
#